data_961215cef7104615df513a41ca1ce2f0
#
_entry.id   961215cef7104615df513a41ca1ce2f0
#
_cell.length_a   1.000
_cell.length_b   1.000
_cell.length_c   1.000
_cell.angle_alpha   90.00
_cell.angle_beta   90.00
_cell.angle_gamma   90.00
#
_symmetry.space_group_name_H-M   'P 1'
#
loop_
_entity.id
_entity.type
_entity.pdbx_description
1 polymer ?
#
loop_
_entity_poly.entity_id
_entity_poly.type
_entity_poly.pdbx_seq_one_letter_code
_entity_poly.pdbx_strand_id
1 'polypeptide(L)'
;MGKKCISIVVPMYNEQESLQILYRELNRVTREMGDYDFEYLFVNDGSKDATLQKIRELAAEDERVHYLSFSRNFGKEAALLAGLSYAKGDYVTTMDADLQDPPTLLPQMAAMLEAGDCDLSLIHISEPTRP
;
A
#
# COMPACT_ATOMS: atom_id res chain seq x y z
N MET A 1 -5.48 20.69 -11.42
CA MET A 1 -5.31 20.35 -11.37
C MET A 1 -5.06 19.48 -10.83
N GLY A 2 -4.70 18.94 -10.72
CA GLY A 2 -4.68 17.76 -10.19
C GLY A 2 -3.88 17.61 -8.99
N LYS A 3 -4.43 16.84 -8.12
CA LYS A 3 -3.70 16.45 -6.96
C LYS A 3 -2.69 15.41 -7.34
N LYS A 4 -1.62 15.32 -6.57
CA LYS A 4 -0.69 14.23 -6.75
C LYS A 4 -1.27 12.97 -6.15
N CYS A 5 -0.97 11.84 -6.75
CA CYS A 5 -1.48 10.56 -6.31
C CYS A 5 -0.39 9.76 -5.62
N ILE A 6 -0.71 9.18 -4.49
CA ILE A 6 0.22 8.31 -3.76
C ILE A 6 -0.29 6.89 -3.86
N SER A 7 0.57 6.01 -4.37
CA SER A 7 0.26 4.58 -4.42
C SER A 7 0.83 3.92 -3.19
N ILE A 8 -0.01 3.17 -2.50
CA ILE A 8 0.42 2.46 -1.29
C ILE A 8 0.39 0.98 -1.60
N VAL A 9 1.57 0.38 -1.66
CA VAL A 9 1.71 -1.03 -2.01
C VAL A 9 1.82 -1.85 -0.74
N VAL A 10 0.92 -2.80 -0.57
CA VAL A 10 0.87 -3.61 0.64
C VAL A 10 0.90 -5.09 0.26
N PRO A 11 2.02 -5.76 0.49
CA PRO A 11 2.07 -7.20 0.25
C PRO A 11 1.35 -7.92 1.39
N MET A 12 0.63 -8.97 1.06
CA MET A 12 -0.16 -9.69 2.06
C MET A 12 -0.04 -11.19 1.87
N TYR A 13 0.12 -11.88 2.98
CA TYR A 13 0.10 -13.33 2.97
C TYR A 13 -0.59 -13.78 4.25
N ASN A 14 -1.80 -14.36 4.11
CA ASN A 14 -2.61 -14.82 5.23
C ASN A 14 -2.82 -13.71 6.26
N GLU A 15 -3.31 -12.56 5.75
CA GLU A 15 -3.53 -11.40 6.60
C GLU A 15 -5.00 -11.04 6.71
N GLN A 16 -5.87 -12.04 6.67
CA GLN A 16 -7.30 -11.74 6.64
C GLN A 16 -7.74 -10.91 7.86
N GLU A 17 -7.09 -11.09 8.99
CA GLU A 17 -7.50 -10.35 10.18
C GLU A 17 -6.91 -8.94 10.21
N SER A 18 -5.71 -8.78 9.70
CA SER A 18 -5.05 -7.48 9.69
C SER A 18 -5.60 -6.56 8.62
N LEU A 19 -6.11 -7.13 7.54
CA LEU A 19 -6.54 -6.34 6.40
C LEU A 19 -7.62 -5.33 6.75
N GLN A 20 -8.62 -5.75 7.51
CA GLN A 20 -9.69 -4.83 7.89
C GLN A 20 -9.18 -3.67 8.72
N ILE A 21 -8.29 -3.98 9.66
CA ILE A 21 -7.74 -2.96 10.54
C ILE A 21 -6.89 -1.99 9.73
N LEU A 22 -6.07 -2.53 8.84
CA LEU A 22 -5.22 -1.70 8.00
C LEU A 22 -6.06 -0.79 7.10
N TYR A 23 -7.09 -1.35 6.48
CA TYR A 23 -7.93 -0.57 5.57
C TYR A 23 -8.60 0.58 6.30
N ARG A 24 -9.09 0.32 7.52
CA ARG A 24 -9.73 1.35 8.31
C ARG A 24 -8.74 2.45 8.67
N GLU A 25 -7.52 2.06 9.05
CA GLU A 25 -6.52 3.06 9.41
C GLU A 25 -6.06 3.85 8.20
N LEU A 26 -5.92 3.20 7.05
CA LEU A 26 -5.56 3.93 5.84
C LEU A 26 -6.62 4.98 5.51
N ASN A 27 -7.90 4.59 5.60
CA ASN A 27 -8.95 5.53 5.29
C ASN A 27 -8.97 6.70 6.26
N ARG A 28 -8.70 6.44 7.53
CA ARG A 28 -8.69 7.50 8.53
C ARG A 28 -7.60 8.52 8.23
N VAL A 29 -6.41 8.03 7.92
CA VAL A 29 -5.28 8.92 7.66
C VAL A 29 -5.42 9.63 6.33
N THR A 30 -5.79 8.91 5.27
CA THR A 30 -5.85 9.52 3.95
C THR A 30 -6.97 10.53 3.86
N ARG A 31 -8.03 10.36 4.64
CA ARG A 31 -9.10 11.33 4.65
C ARG A 31 -8.61 12.69 5.12
N GLU A 32 -7.63 12.70 6.01
CA GLU A 32 -7.07 13.93 6.51
C GLU A 32 -6.03 14.53 5.58
N MET A 33 -5.65 13.80 4.54
CA MET A 33 -4.66 14.26 3.58
C MET A 33 -5.35 14.67 2.30
N GLY A 34 -6.21 15.65 2.37
CA GLY A 34 -7.05 16.04 1.25
C GLY A 34 -6.30 16.62 0.06
N ASP A 35 -5.01 16.89 0.22
CA ASP A 35 -4.21 17.42 -0.88
C ASP A 35 -3.73 16.33 -1.83
N TYR A 36 -4.01 15.08 -1.53
CA TYR A 36 -3.53 13.95 -2.32
C TYR A 36 -4.66 13.01 -2.69
N ASP A 37 -4.50 12.36 -3.84
CA ASP A 37 -5.33 11.22 -4.17
C ASP A 37 -4.54 9.98 -3.79
N PHE A 38 -5.23 8.87 -3.60
CA PHE A 38 -4.59 7.65 -3.15
C PHE A 38 -5.02 6.45 -3.97
N GLU A 39 -4.09 5.53 -4.13
CA GLU A 39 -4.35 4.25 -4.76
C GLU A 39 -3.81 3.21 -3.80
N TYR A 40 -4.65 2.29 -3.34
CA TYR A 40 -4.21 1.20 -2.48
C TYR A 40 -4.00 -0.01 -3.38
N LEU A 41 -2.80 -0.55 -3.38
CA LEU A 41 -2.50 -1.70 -4.22
C LEU A 41 -2.11 -2.85 -3.32
N PHE A 42 -3.05 -3.74 -3.08
CA PHE A 42 -2.83 -4.91 -2.23
C PHE A 42 -2.32 -6.05 -3.11
N VAL A 43 -1.24 -6.67 -2.71
CA VAL A 43 -0.67 -7.79 -3.47
C VAL A 43 -0.83 -9.05 -2.63
N ASN A 44 -1.72 -9.92 -3.07
CA ASN A 44 -1.95 -11.17 -2.38
C ASN A 44 -0.90 -12.18 -2.81
N ASP A 45 -0.02 -12.55 -1.90
CA ASP A 45 1.11 -13.40 -2.20
C ASP A 45 0.75 -14.86 -1.93
N GLY A 46 -0.30 -15.33 -2.60
CA GLY A 46 -0.68 -16.73 -2.50
C GLY A 46 -1.29 -17.13 -1.18
N SER A 47 -2.08 -16.23 -0.57
CA SER A 47 -2.71 -16.54 0.70
C SER A 47 -3.61 -17.76 0.62
N LYS A 48 -3.67 -18.51 1.70
CA LYS A 48 -4.52 -19.69 1.78
C LYS A 48 -5.76 -19.46 2.61
N ASP A 49 -5.87 -18.31 3.25
CA ASP A 49 -7.04 -17.97 4.04
C ASP A 49 -7.97 -17.07 3.21
N ALA A 50 -8.81 -16.30 3.84
CA ALA A 50 -9.78 -15.46 3.16
C ALA A 50 -9.23 -14.08 2.75
N THR A 51 -7.91 -13.90 2.78
CA THR A 51 -7.32 -12.61 2.44
C THR A 51 -7.75 -12.13 1.05
N LEU A 52 -7.63 -12.98 0.05
CA LEU A 52 -7.97 -12.56 -1.31
C LEU A 52 -9.44 -12.20 -1.43
N GLN A 53 -10.30 -13.01 -0.82
CA GLN A 53 -11.73 -12.72 -0.88
C GLN A 53 -12.04 -11.38 -0.26
N LYS A 54 -11.41 -11.05 0.87
CA LYS A 54 -11.65 -9.77 1.52
C LYS A 54 -11.11 -8.61 0.70
N ILE A 55 -9.97 -8.81 0.04
CA ILE A 55 -9.43 -7.78 -0.84
C ILE A 55 -10.42 -7.51 -1.98
N ARG A 56 -10.97 -8.57 -2.56
CA ARG A 56 -11.92 -8.41 -3.66
C ARG A 56 -13.16 -7.65 -3.21
N GLU A 57 -13.62 -7.90 -2.00
CA GLU A 57 -14.78 -7.20 -1.47
C GLU A 57 -14.49 -5.71 -1.31
N LEU A 58 -13.31 -5.38 -0.82
CA LEU A 58 -12.93 -3.99 -0.69
C LEU A 58 -12.82 -3.32 -2.05
N ALA A 59 -12.25 -4.01 -3.03
CA ALA A 59 -12.09 -3.43 -4.36
C ALA A 59 -13.44 -3.19 -5.02
N ALA A 60 -14.43 -4.01 -4.71
CA ALA A 60 -15.75 -3.83 -5.28
C ALA A 60 -16.44 -2.60 -4.70
N GLU A 61 -16.07 -2.21 -3.48
CA GLU A 61 -16.72 -1.09 -2.83
C GLU A 61 -15.94 0.21 -2.92
N ASP A 62 -14.64 0.14 -3.20
CA ASP A 62 -13.78 1.33 -3.15
C ASP A 62 -12.94 1.36 -4.42
N GLU A 63 -13.15 2.37 -5.24
CA GLU A 63 -12.43 2.48 -6.51
C GLU A 63 -10.94 2.65 -6.32
N ARG A 64 -10.51 3.11 -5.16
CA ARG A 64 -9.08 3.30 -4.91
C ARG A 64 -8.36 1.98 -4.66
N VAL A 65 -9.10 0.91 -4.39
CA VAL A 65 -8.49 -0.38 -4.06
C VAL A 65 -8.28 -1.19 -5.32
N HIS A 66 -7.03 -1.52 -5.58
CA HIS A 66 -6.65 -2.40 -6.68
C HIS A 66 -5.87 -3.55 -6.09
N TYR A 67 -5.76 -4.64 -6.79
CA TYR A 67 -5.02 -5.75 -6.24
C TYR A 67 -4.41 -6.63 -7.33
N LEU A 68 -3.37 -7.33 -6.91
CA LEU A 68 -2.75 -8.37 -7.70
C LEU A 68 -2.82 -9.64 -6.86
N SER A 69 -2.92 -10.77 -7.50
CA SER A 69 -2.99 -12.03 -6.77
C SER A 69 -2.09 -13.06 -7.44
N PHE A 70 -1.17 -13.60 -6.64
CA PHE A 70 -0.29 -14.65 -7.11
C PHE A 70 -0.97 -16.00 -6.89
N SER A 71 -0.69 -16.96 -7.75
CA SER A 71 -1.27 -18.29 -7.61
C SER A 71 -0.65 -19.06 -6.47
N ARG A 72 0.49 -18.63 -5.97
CA ARG A 72 1.13 -19.27 -4.84
C ARG A 72 2.06 -18.26 -4.19
N ASN A 73 2.62 -18.64 -3.05
CA ASN A 73 3.50 -17.75 -2.32
C ASN A 73 4.86 -17.67 -3.01
N PHE A 74 5.24 -16.47 -3.42
CA PHE A 74 6.54 -16.23 -4.04
C PHE A 74 7.44 -15.39 -3.17
N GLY A 75 6.93 -14.90 -2.05
CA GLY A 75 7.74 -14.12 -1.14
C GLY A 75 7.42 -12.65 -1.16
N LYS A 76 7.75 -11.99 -0.06
CA LYS A 76 7.43 -10.58 0.12
C LYS A 76 8.11 -9.72 -0.94
N GLU A 77 9.36 -10.03 -1.27
CA GLU A 77 10.07 -9.21 -2.25
C GLU A 77 9.44 -9.30 -3.62
N ALA A 78 8.99 -10.49 -4.01
CA ALA A 78 8.31 -10.64 -5.28
C ALA A 78 7.03 -9.84 -5.29
N ALA A 79 6.31 -9.87 -4.16
CA ALA A 79 5.06 -9.12 -4.06
C ALA A 79 5.30 -7.63 -4.15
N LEU A 80 6.36 -7.14 -3.50
CA LEU A 80 6.68 -5.73 -3.56
C LEU A 80 7.05 -5.31 -4.98
N LEU A 81 7.86 -6.12 -5.66
CA LEU A 81 8.24 -5.80 -7.03
C LEU A 81 7.03 -5.74 -7.94
N ALA A 82 6.12 -6.70 -7.79
CA ALA A 82 4.92 -6.71 -8.61
C ALA A 82 4.09 -5.47 -8.35
N GLY A 83 3.92 -5.12 -7.09
CA GLY A 83 3.14 -3.93 -6.75
C GLY A 83 3.76 -2.67 -7.29
N LEU A 84 5.08 -2.54 -7.15
CA LEU A 84 5.76 -1.36 -7.64
C LEU A 84 5.65 -1.24 -9.16
N SER A 85 5.65 -2.39 -9.85
CA SER A 85 5.53 -2.37 -11.30
C SER A 85 4.16 -1.91 -11.76
N TYR A 86 3.14 -2.10 -10.96
CA TYR A 86 1.78 -1.75 -11.33
C TYR A 86 1.31 -0.44 -10.73
N ALA A 87 2.07 0.14 -9.80
CA ALA A 87 1.67 1.37 -9.15
C ALA A 87 1.69 2.52 -10.15
N LYS A 88 0.70 3.37 -10.09
CA LYS A 88 0.55 4.46 -11.05
C LYS A 88 0.58 5.84 -10.44
N GLY A 89 0.80 5.92 -9.15
CA GLY A 89 0.81 7.22 -8.49
C GLY A 89 2.05 8.02 -8.80
N ASP A 90 1.99 9.30 -8.48
CA ASP A 90 3.16 10.17 -8.62
C ASP A 90 4.22 9.79 -7.58
N TYR A 91 3.78 9.32 -6.44
CA TYR A 91 4.66 8.82 -5.40
C TYR A 91 4.23 7.41 -5.06
N VAL A 92 5.16 6.57 -4.68
CA VAL A 92 4.85 5.19 -4.33
C VAL A 92 5.49 4.88 -2.99
N THR A 93 4.72 4.31 -2.09
CA THR A 93 5.25 3.86 -0.81
C THR A 93 4.81 2.44 -0.55
N THR A 94 5.54 1.73 0.27
CA THR A 94 5.18 0.36 0.65
C THR A 94 4.89 0.33 2.14
N MET A 95 4.06 -0.62 2.55
CA MET A 95 3.62 -0.70 3.92
C MET A 95 3.32 -2.14 4.26
N ASP A 96 3.60 -2.56 5.48
CA ASP A 96 3.29 -3.91 5.90
C ASP A 96 1.86 -4.01 6.39
N ALA A 97 1.24 -5.16 6.12
CA ALA A 97 -0.16 -5.34 6.47
C ALA A 97 -0.38 -5.47 7.97
N ASP A 98 0.64 -5.83 8.73
CA ASP A 98 0.47 -6.05 10.16
C ASP A 98 0.62 -4.77 10.99
N LEU A 99 0.64 -3.63 10.32
CA LEU A 99 0.67 -2.34 11.00
C LEU A 99 1.96 -2.07 11.77
N GLN A 100 3.04 -2.76 11.45
CA GLN A 100 4.32 -2.39 12.02
C GLN A 100 4.73 -1.01 11.54
N ASP A 101 4.24 -0.64 10.34
CA ASP A 101 4.49 0.68 9.79
C ASP A 101 3.14 1.37 9.74
N PRO A 102 2.79 2.15 10.75
CA PRO A 102 1.42 2.68 10.80
C PRO A 102 1.15 3.70 9.70
N PRO A 103 -0.07 3.71 9.20
CA PRO A 103 -0.43 4.68 8.17
C PRO A 103 -0.24 6.13 8.61
N THR A 104 -0.17 6.38 9.90
CA THR A 104 0.03 7.75 10.39
C THR A 104 1.37 8.32 9.96
N LEU A 105 2.28 7.50 9.40
CA LEU A 105 3.53 8.01 8.86
C LEU A 105 3.34 8.66 7.50
N LEU A 106 2.21 8.42 6.83
CA LEU A 106 2.00 8.95 5.49
C LEU A 106 2.14 10.46 5.38
N PRO A 107 1.56 11.25 6.29
CA PRO A 107 1.72 12.70 6.16
C PRO A 107 3.17 13.15 6.23
N GLN A 108 3.97 12.51 7.08
CA GLN A 108 5.37 12.87 7.19
C GLN A 108 6.13 12.51 5.92
N MET A 109 5.79 11.38 5.33
CA MET A 109 6.45 10.96 4.10
C MET A 109 6.10 11.90 2.95
N ALA A 110 4.85 12.31 2.87
CA ALA A 110 4.44 13.23 1.84
C ALA A 110 5.17 14.57 2.00
N ALA A 111 5.32 15.03 3.23
CA ALA A 111 6.02 16.28 3.47
C ALA A 111 7.49 16.18 3.04
N MET A 112 8.12 15.05 3.28
CA MET A 112 9.50 14.85 2.88
C MET A 112 9.65 14.84 1.37
N LEU A 113 8.71 14.23 0.68
CA LEU A 113 8.75 14.21 -0.78
C LEU A 113 8.53 15.60 -1.34
N GLU A 114 7.62 16.34 -0.77
CA GLU A 114 7.37 17.71 -1.24
C GLU A 114 8.55 18.62 -0.99
N ALA A 115 9.27 18.38 0.09
CA ALA A 115 10.42 19.19 0.41
C ALA A 115 11.66 18.85 -0.40
N GLY A 116 11.58 17.74 -1.16
CA GLY A 116 12.74 17.34 -1.95
C GLY A 116 13.80 16.62 -1.16
N ASP A 117 13.47 16.19 0.06
CA ASP A 117 14.44 15.47 0.87
C ASP A 117 14.69 14.08 0.34
N CYS A 118 13.77 13.55 -0.46
CA CYS A 118 13.94 12.26 -1.08
C CYS A 118 13.87 12.45 -2.57
N ASP A 119 14.77 11.83 -3.29
CA ASP A 119 14.74 12.01 -4.72
C ASP A 119 14.04 10.88 -5.41
N LEU A 120 13.37 10.04 -4.69
CA LEU A 120 12.68 8.94 -5.29
C LEU A 120 11.22 9.08 -5.15
N SER A 121 10.52 8.64 -6.15
CA SER A 121 9.09 8.51 -6.01
C SER A 121 8.77 7.24 -5.24
N LEU A 122 9.77 6.56 -4.73
CA LEU A 122 9.60 5.31 -4.03
C LEU A 122 10.13 5.44 -2.62
N ILE A 123 9.30 5.17 -1.64
CA ILE A 123 9.68 5.20 -0.25
C ILE A 123 9.25 3.92 0.43
N HIS A 124 10.16 3.35 1.20
CA HIS A 124 9.82 2.19 1.99
C HIS A 124 9.55 2.64 3.40
N ILE A 125 8.43 2.23 3.91
CA ILE A 125 8.13 2.51 5.28
C ILE A 125 8.77 1.46 6.16
N SER A 126 8.72 0.21 5.74
CA SER A 126 9.34 -0.83 6.52
C SER A 126 10.81 -0.71 6.32
N GLU A 127 11.56 -1.29 7.22
CA GLU A 127 12.87 -1.13 7.21
C GLU A 127 13.59 -1.41 6.00
N PRO A 128 14.52 -0.80 5.74
CA PRO A 128 15.25 -0.88 4.55
C PRO A 128 15.98 -2.13 4.43
N THR A 129 16.07 -2.49 3.37
CA THR A 129 16.68 -3.60 3.22
C THR A 129 17.82 -3.44 2.55
N ARG A 130 18.61 -3.65 2.40
CA ARG A 130 19.53 -3.58 1.83
C ARG A 130 20.02 -4.33 1.51
N PRO A 131 20.27 -4.78 0.96
CA PRO A 131 21.02 -5.81 0.69
C PRO A 131 22.22 -5.42 0.51
#